data_464b7f3f9b4372dee8b986419cde4e6a
#
_entry.id   464b7f3f9b4372dee8b986419cde4e6a
#
_cell.length_a   1.000
_cell.length_b   1.000
_cell.length_c   1.000
_cell.angle_alpha   90.00
_cell.angle_beta   90.00
_cell.angle_gamma   90.00
#
_symmetry.space_group_name_H-M   'P 1'
#
loop_
_entity.id
_entity.type
_entity.pdbx_description
1 polymer ?
#
loop_
_entity_poly.entity_id
_entity_poly.type
_entity_poly.pdbx_seq_one_letter_code
_entity_poly.pdbx_strand_id
1 'polypeptide(L)'
;FSDEIFAVTGALTKDLEKYFQNRKIYSFAPYTQIEPKEDVKTESNDQHRIVSVGRLTQRKNQLELIKAFQMLDLAGTELVFLGAWDEDYKQLCDDYIAEQDLKNISFLGYLDDPWSEITDKDLAVFTSSMETFGLVYVESVLNGIPTILSDNAGHKSAFEYMNEQGRIYPLGDLDALTRMISEVLDGFDQEKFEAVQSVPSLKERYSLERVYANITEKIEDDELRRKKVNQKDTDFLNSRKALIKIVRSAFKKIFRLKKLG
;
A
#
# COMPACT_ATOMS: atom_id res chain seq x y z
N PHE A 1 18.44 -6.88 24.86
CA PHE A 1 18.56 -6.51 23.43
C PHE A 1 18.06 -7.68 22.60
N SER A 2 17.27 -7.40 21.54
CA SER A 2 16.77 -8.45 20.65
C SER A 2 17.89 -9.05 19.81
N ASP A 3 17.89 -10.37 19.65
CA ASP A 3 18.84 -11.08 18.80
C ASP A 3 18.42 -11.06 17.32
N GLU A 4 17.17 -10.72 17.04
CA GLU A 4 16.55 -10.70 15.71
C GLU A 4 15.78 -9.41 15.48
N ILE A 5 15.78 -8.93 14.26
CA ILE A 5 15.10 -7.72 13.81
C ILE A 5 14.18 -8.09 12.64
N PHE A 6 12.94 -7.65 12.69
CA PHE A 6 11.99 -7.79 11.58
C PHE A 6 11.78 -6.43 10.92
N ALA A 7 12.13 -6.33 9.66
CA ALA A 7 11.98 -5.13 8.85
C ALA A 7 10.81 -5.26 7.88
N VAL A 8 10.07 -4.18 7.68
CA VAL A 8 8.85 -4.16 6.86
C VAL A 8 9.14 -4.35 5.37
N THR A 9 10.36 -4.07 4.91
CA THR A 9 10.75 -4.20 3.50
C THR A 9 12.15 -4.76 3.35
N GLY A 10 12.43 -5.37 2.18
CA GLY A 10 13.77 -5.79 1.82
C GLY A 10 14.78 -4.62 1.72
N ALA A 11 14.33 -3.44 1.30
CA ALA A 11 15.16 -2.24 1.28
C ALA A 11 15.58 -1.82 2.69
N LEU A 12 14.64 -1.77 3.64
CA LEU A 12 14.92 -1.48 5.04
C LEU A 12 15.82 -2.55 5.67
N THR A 13 15.65 -3.82 5.31
CA THR A 13 16.52 -4.91 5.74
C THR A 13 17.97 -4.63 5.37
N LYS A 14 18.24 -4.30 4.10
CA LYS A 14 19.59 -3.98 3.61
C LYS A 14 20.21 -2.77 4.33
N ASP A 15 19.41 -1.77 4.65
CA ASP A 15 19.89 -0.61 5.40
C ASP A 15 20.22 -0.95 6.85
N LEU A 16 19.38 -1.72 7.51
CA LEU A 16 19.62 -2.16 8.90
C LEU A 16 20.83 -3.10 9.02
N GLU A 17 21.11 -3.94 8.02
CA GLU A 17 22.31 -4.79 7.99
C GLU A 17 23.62 -4.01 8.11
N LYS A 18 23.66 -2.78 7.61
CA LYS A 18 24.83 -1.88 7.73
C LYS A 18 25.13 -1.49 9.18
N TYR A 19 24.08 -1.38 10.01
CA TYR A 19 24.19 -0.93 11.40
C TYR A 19 24.20 -2.09 12.41
N PHE A 20 23.61 -3.23 12.04
CA PHE A 20 23.40 -4.37 12.92
C PHE A 20 24.06 -5.65 12.41
N GLN A 21 25.37 -5.57 12.09
CA GLN A 21 26.17 -6.65 11.46
C GLN A 21 26.13 -8.01 12.21
N ASN A 22 25.86 -8.00 13.52
CA ASN A 22 25.79 -9.19 14.35
C ASN A 22 24.35 -9.62 14.68
N ARG A 23 23.35 -9.09 13.97
CA ARG A 23 21.93 -9.40 14.15
C ARG A 23 21.37 -10.05 12.91
N LYS A 24 20.42 -10.95 13.11
CA LYS A 24 19.64 -11.46 12.00
C LYS A 24 18.50 -10.51 11.71
N ILE A 25 18.39 -10.11 10.46
CA ILE A 25 17.37 -9.20 10.00
C ILE A 25 16.52 -9.92 8.96
N TYR A 26 15.22 -9.94 9.17
CA TYR A 26 14.24 -10.56 8.29
C TYR A 26 13.31 -9.51 7.71
N SER A 27 13.01 -9.61 6.43
CA SER A 27 11.94 -8.81 5.81
C SER A 27 10.60 -9.52 5.92
N PHE A 28 9.52 -8.77 6.10
CA PHE A 28 8.16 -9.28 6.00
C PHE A 28 7.26 -8.22 5.34
N ALA A 29 6.17 -8.66 4.72
CA ALA A 29 5.13 -7.76 4.25
C ALA A 29 4.18 -7.43 5.41
N PRO A 30 3.85 -6.16 5.68
CA PRO A 30 2.80 -5.85 6.64
C PRO A 30 1.45 -6.30 6.08
N TYR A 31 0.60 -6.84 6.93
CA TYR A 31 -0.74 -7.28 6.53
C TYR A 31 -1.78 -6.20 6.82
N THR A 32 -2.65 -5.96 5.84
CA THR A 32 -3.90 -5.22 6.01
C THR A 32 -5.06 -6.14 5.68
N GLN A 33 -6.14 -6.07 6.47
CA GLN A 33 -7.34 -6.82 6.15
C GLN A 33 -8.15 -6.03 5.12
N ILE A 34 -8.37 -6.65 3.97
CA ILE A 34 -9.24 -6.11 2.93
C ILE A 34 -10.44 -7.03 2.86
N GLU A 35 -11.61 -6.49 3.10
CA GLU A 35 -12.84 -7.16 2.77
C GLU A 35 -13.14 -6.89 1.30
N PRO A 36 -13.07 -7.91 0.43
CA PRO A 36 -13.35 -7.72 -0.99
C PRO A 36 -14.80 -7.26 -1.15
N LYS A 37 -15.00 -6.23 -1.94
CA LYS A 37 -16.35 -5.81 -2.30
C LYS A 37 -16.85 -6.69 -3.44
N GLU A 38 -17.96 -7.36 -3.22
CA GLU A 38 -18.68 -8.10 -4.25
C GLU A 38 -19.37 -7.14 -5.24
N ASP A 39 -19.73 -5.94 -4.75
CA ASP A 39 -20.40 -4.93 -5.56
C ASP A 39 -19.54 -3.65 -5.64
N VAL A 40 -18.85 -3.46 -6.74
CA VAL A 40 -18.22 -2.18 -7.09
C VAL A 40 -19.31 -1.24 -7.60
N LYS A 41 -19.33 0.01 -7.13
CA LYS A 41 -20.26 1.02 -7.64
C LYS A 41 -20.07 1.15 -9.15
N THR A 42 -21.13 0.94 -9.91
CA THR A 42 -21.11 1.18 -11.36
C THR A 42 -21.50 2.64 -11.61
N GLU A 43 -20.61 3.40 -12.21
CA GLU A 43 -20.93 4.76 -12.60
C GLU A 43 -21.93 4.76 -13.78
N SER A 44 -22.91 5.65 -13.67
CA SER A 44 -23.94 5.80 -14.72
C SER A 44 -23.46 6.55 -15.96
N ASN A 45 -22.29 7.17 -15.89
CA ASN A 45 -21.64 7.87 -16.99
C ASN A 45 -20.29 7.19 -17.30
N ASP A 46 -19.84 7.32 -18.52
CA ASP A 46 -18.63 6.68 -19.05
C ASP A 46 -17.34 7.46 -18.70
N GLN A 47 -17.38 8.27 -17.63
CA GLN A 47 -16.30 9.16 -17.23
C GLN A 47 -15.34 8.47 -16.28
N HIS A 48 -14.05 8.52 -16.59
CA HIS A 48 -13.00 8.05 -15.70
C HIS A 48 -12.74 9.04 -14.57
N ARG A 49 -12.35 8.50 -13.41
CA ARG A 49 -11.83 9.31 -12.31
C ARG A 49 -10.41 8.88 -11.98
N ILE A 50 -9.59 9.84 -11.60
CA ILE A 50 -8.28 9.59 -11.00
C ILE A 50 -8.47 9.72 -9.49
N VAL A 51 -8.14 8.67 -8.74
CA VAL A 51 -8.36 8.64 -7.30
C VAL A 51 -7.05 8.48 -6.54
N SER A 52 -6.92 9.17 -5.40
CA SER A 52 -5.78 9.00 -4.51
C SER A 52 -6.25 8.83 -3.07
N VAL A 53 -6.04 7.64 -2.51
CA VAL A 53 -6.43 7.28 -1.15
C VAL A 53 -5.26 7.47 -0.20
N GLY A 54 -5.49 8.19 0.89
CA GLY A 54 -4.51 8.41 1.94
C GLY A 54 -4.52 9.83 2.49
N ARG A 55 -3.88 10.02 3.64
CA ARG A 55 -3.79 11.34 4.25
C ARG A 55 -3.05 12.33 3.35
N LEU A 56 -3.61 13.51 3.10
CA LEU A 56 -2.93 14.59 2.40
C LEU A 56 -1.79 15.15 3.28
N THR A 57 -0.56 14.96 2.85
CA THR A 57 0.63 15.40 3.56
C THR A 57 1.80 15.62 2.59
N GLN A 58 2.78 16.42 2.98
CA GLN A 58 4.01 16.62 2.20
C GLN A 58 4.66 15.30 1.76
N ARG A 59 4.64 14.27 2.62
CA ARG A 59 5.22 12.95 2.33
C ARG A 59 4.44 12.19 1.25
N LYS A 60 3.11 12.32 1.24
CA LYS A 60 2.23 11.68 0.25
C LYS A 60 2.22 12.42 -1.09
N ASN A 61 2.66 13.67 -1.10
CA ASN A 61 3.00 14.46 -2.29
C ASN A 61 1.87 14.57 -3.34
N GLN A 62 0.62 14.71 -2.88
CA GLN A 62 -0.54 14.80 -3.78
C GLN A 62 -0.49 16.04 -4.70
N LEU A 63 0.28 17.08 -4.33
CA LEU A 63 0.50 18.24 -5.19
C LEU A 63 1.15 17.85 -6.53
N GLU A 64 2.00 16.83 -6.54
CA GLU A 64 2.57 16.28 -7.79
C GLU A 64 1.46 15.73 -8.69
N LEU A 65 0.48 15.02 -8.12
CA LEU A 65 -0.67 14.50 -8.87
C LEU A 65 -1.56 15.64 -9.41
N ILE A 66 -1.78 16.69 -8.60
CA ILE A 66 -2.53 17.88 -9.03
C ILE A 66 -1.85 18.55 -10.23
N LYS A 67 -0.52 18.68 -10.19
CA LYS A 67 0.28 19.22 -11.29
C LYS A 67 0.23 18.35 -12.55
N ALA A 68 0.32 17.03 -12.38
CA ALA A 68 0.17 16.11 -13.52
C ALA A 68 -1.26 16.18 -14.11
N PHE A 69 -2.27 16.27 -13.25
CA PHE A 69 -3.67 16.42 -13.68
C PHE A 69 -3.90 17.72 -14.50
N GLN A 70 -3.25 18.82 -14.11
CA GLN A 70 -3.27 20.07 -14.88
C GLN A 70 -2.71 19.88 -16.30
N MET A 71 -1.70 19.03 -16.47
CA MET A 71 -1.08 18.78 -17.78
C MET A 71 -1.90 17.84 -18.67
N LEU A 72 -2.90 17.16 -18.09
CA LEU A 72 -3.82 16.26 -18.79
C LEU A 72 -4.97 17.10 -19.37
N ASP A 73 -5.11 17.13 -20.69
CA ASP A 73 -6.28 17.75 -21.36
C ASP A 73 -7.41 16.70 -21.46
N LEU A 74 -7.93 16.28 -20.29
CA LEU A 74 -8.96 15.25 -20.19
C LEU A 74 -10.31 15.88 -19.84
N ALA A 75 -11.08 16.24 -20.87
CA ALA A 75 -12.42 16.76 -20.69
C ALA A 75 -13.32 15.72 -19.97
N GLY A 76 -13.85 16.10 -18.81
CA GLY A 76 -14.78 15.27 -18.03
C GLY A 76 -14.15 14.33 -17.03
N THR A 77 -12.82 14.18 -16.98
CA THR A 77 -12.16 13.41 -15.93
C THR A 77 -12.13 14.19 -14.62
N GLU A 78 -12.36 13.53 -13.50
CA GLU A 78 -12.30 14.08 -12.16
C GLU A 78 -11.08 13.55 -11.40
N LEU A 79 -10.44 14.40 -10.59
CA LEU A 79 -9.42 14.02 -9.61
C LEU A 79 -10.00 14.04 -8.21
N VAL A 80 -9.99 12.90 -7.53
CA VAL A 80 -10.64 12.72 -6.22
C VAL A 80 -9.62 12.29 -5.17
N PHE A 81 -9.55 13.04 -4.09
CA PHE A 81 -8.73 12.71 -2.92
C PHE A 81 -9.58 12.20 -1.77
N LEU A 82 -9.23 11.01 -1.24
CA LEU A 82 -9.92 10.36 -0.14
C LEU A 82 -8.97 10.19 1.06
N GLY A 83 -9.22 10.88 2.14
CA GLY A 83 -8.46 10.82 3.38
C GLY A 83 -8.42 12.14 4.13
N ALA A 84 -8.07 12.08 5.41
CA ALA A 84 -7.80 13.26 6.21
C ALA A 84 -6.61 14.06 5.65
N TRP A 85 -6.46 15.28 6.06
CA TRP A 85 -5.36 16.14 5.61
C TRP A 85 -4.61 16.81 6.78
N ASP A 86 -3.40 17.22 6.46
CA ASP A 86 -2.63 18.23 7.18
C ASP A 86 -3.07 19.59 6.65
N GLU A 87 -3.48 20.49 7.53
CA GLU A 87 -4.10 21.78 7.13
C GLU A 87 -3.15 22.64 6.30
N ASP A 88 -1.89 22.74 6.69
CA ASP A 88 -0.89 23.55 5.97
C ASP A 88 -0.64 23.00 4.57
N TYR A 89 -0.59 21.67 4.44
CA TYR A 89 -0.39 21.02 3.15
C TYR A 89 -1.64 21.09 2.26
N LYS A 90 -2.82 20.98 2.86
CA LYS A 90 -4.10 21.16 2.15
C LYS A 90 -4.20 22.57 1.61
N GLN A 91 -3.86 23.59 2.42
CA GLN A 91 -3.85 24.98 2.00
C GLN A 91 -2.91 25.19 0.81
N LEU A 92 -1.70 24.61 0.83
CA LEU A 92 -0.78 24.65 -0.30
C LEU A 92 -1.39 24.08 -1.60
N CYS A 93 -2.12 22.98 -1.49
CA CYS A 93 -2.83 22.38 -2.62
C CYS A 93 -3.96 23.30 -3.12
N ASP A 94 -4.76 23.86 -2.21
CA ASP A 94 -5.86 24.75 -2.53
C ASP A 94 -5.39 26.04 -3.21
N ASP A 95 -4.31 26.63 -2.71
CA ASP A 95 -3.70 27.82 -3.30
C ASP A 95 -3.25 27.55 -4.73
N TYR A 96 -2.60 26.40 -4.98
CA TYR A 96 -2.18 26.01 -6.32
C TYR A 96 -3.39 25.79 -7.26
N ILE A 97 -4.43 25.09 -6.80
CA ILE A 97 -5.66 24.85 -7.55
C ILE A 97 -6.32 26.20 -7.93
N ALA A 98 -6.40 27.12 -6.98
CA ALA A 98 -6.98 28.44 -7.20
C ALA A 98 -6.14 29.30 -8.15
N GLU A 99 -4.80 29.32 -7.97
CA GLU A 99 -3.88 30.09 -8.84
C GLU A 99 -3.93 29.60 -10.29
N GLN A 100 -4.07 28.30 -10.52
CA GLN A 100 -4.12 27.70 -11.84
C GLN A 100 -5.56 27.55 -12.39
N ASP A 101 -6.58 28.05 -11.68
CA ASP A 101 -8.02 27.93 -12.01
C ASP A 101 -8.46 26.48 -12.35
N LEU A 102 -7.88 25.48 -11.65
CA LEU A 102 -8.17 24.07 -11.91
C LEU A 102 -9.58 23.70 -11.47
N LYS A 103 -10.25 22.88 -12.27
CA LYS A 103 -11.60 22.37 -12.03
C LYS A 103 -11.58 20.86 -11.90
N ASN A 104 -12.70 20.29 -11.47
CA ASN A 104 -12.90 18.84 -11.35
C ASN A 104 -11.90 18.18 -10.38
N ILE A 105 -11.56 18.88 -9.29
CA ILE A 105 -10.75 18.33 -8.20
C ILE A 105 -11.59 18.36 -6.93
N SER A 106 -11.74 17.21 -6.29
CA SER A 106 -12.53 17.08 -5.06
C SER A 106 -11.75 16.40 -3.92
N PHE A 107 -12.06 16.80 -2.69
CA PHE A 107 -11.49 16.27 -1.46
C PHE A 107 -12.61 15.77 -0.58
N LEU A 108 -12.76 14.46 -0.44
CA LEU A 108 -13.87 13.84 0.29
C LEU A 108 -13.62 13.74 1.80
N GLY A 109 -12.40 14.04 2.24
CA GLY A 109 -12.05 13.93 3.66
C GLY A 109 -11.83 12.50 4.15
N TYR A 110 -11.84 12.34 5.47
CA TYR A 110 -11.68 11.03 6.10
C TYR A 110 -12.93 10.18 5.91
N LEU A 111 -12.74 8.93 5.50
CA LEU A 111 -13.76 7.91 5.41
C LEU A 111 -13.25 6.65 6.13
N ASP A 112 -14.13 5.98 6.87
CA ASP A 112 -13.80 4.72 7.55
C ASP A 112 -13.45 3.61 6.56
N ASP A 113 -14.14 3.60 5.41
CA ASP A 113 -13.87 2.72 4.29
C ASP A 113 -13.82 3.54 2.98
N PRO A 114 -12.64 4.08 2.62
CA PRO A 114 -12.50 4.87 1.40
C PRO A 114 -12.74 4.07 0.12
N TRP A 115 -12.54 2.76 0.18
CA TRP A 115 -12.75 1.89 -0.97
C TRP A 115 -14.23 1.71 -1.33
N SER A 116 -15.17 2.11 -0.42
CA SER A 116 -16.60 2.13 -0.72
C SER A 116 -17.01 3.25 -1.68
N GLU A 117 -16.17 4.24 -1.86
CA GLU A 117 -16.40 5.33 -2.81
C GLU A 117 -15.78 5.06 -4.18
N ILE A 118 -15.02 3.97 -4.33
CA ILE A 118 -14.38 3.59 -5.60
C ILE A 118 -15.40 2.97 -6.55
N THR A 119 -15.27 3.31 -7.83
CA THR A 119 -16.11 2.85 -8.93
C THR A 119 -15.32 1.93 -9.88
N ASP A 120 -16.02 1.36 -10.83
CA ASP A 120 -15.43 0.54 -11.90
C ASP A 120 -14.60 1.35 -12.92
N LYS A 121 -14.74 2.69 -12.92
CA LYS A 121 -14.05 3.64 -13.83
C LYS A 121 -12.85 4.35 -13.19
N ASP A 122 -12.43 3.94 -12.00
CA ASP A 122 -11.37 4.61 -11.25
C ASP A 122 -9.97 4.08 -11.58
N LEU A 123 -9.03 5.01 -11.76
CA LEU A 123 -7.59 4.82 -11.79
C LEU A 123 -6.99 5.31 -10.46
N ALA A 124 -6.36 4.45 -9.69
CA ALA A 124 -5.68 4.86 -8.47
C ALA A 124 -4.25 5.36 -8.76
N VAL A 125 -3.88 6.52 -8.18
CA VAL A 125 -2.54 7.09 -8.35
C VAL A 125 -1.94 7.50 -6.99
N PHE A 126 -0.75 7.01 -6.71
CA PHE A 126 -0.02 7.25 -5.45
C PHE A 126 1.34 7.90 -5.72
N THR A 127 1.47 9.16 -5.34
CA THR A 127 2.64 10.01 -5.63
C THR A 127 3.59 10.17 -4.44
N SER A 128 3.50 9.30 -3.43
CA SER A 128 4.27 9.42 -2.19
C SER A 128 5.77 9.57 -2.46
N SER A 129 6.41 10.55 -1.82
CA SER A 129 7.86 10.71 -1.88
C SER A 129 8.61 9.64 -1.07
N MET A 130 7.95 9.08 -0.05
CA MET A 130 8.50 8.03 0.79
C MET A 130 7.39 7.16 1.37
N GLU A 131 7.57 5.85 1.28
CA GLU A 131 6.74 4.84 1.93
C GLU A 131 7.58 3.80 2.63
N THR A 132 7.02 3.21 3.68
CA THR A 132 7.61 2.04 4.31
C THR A 132 7.28 0.77 3.50
N PHE A 133 6.03 0.67 3.03
CA PHE A 133 5.57 -0.41 2.16
C PHE A 133 4.52 0.07 1.16
N GLY A 134 3.56 0.92 1.60
CA GLY A 134 2.48 1.41 0.75
C GLY A 134 1.24 0.51 0.81
N LEU A 135 0.64 0.36 2.00
CA LEU A 135 -0.56 -0.48 2.18
C LEU A 135 -1.72 -0.06 1.29
N VAL A 136 -1.91 1.24 1.06
CA VAL A 136 -2.97 1.74 0.16
C VAL A 136 -2.81 1.25 -1.29
N TYR A 137 -1.56 1.07 -1.76
CA TYR A 137 -1.31 0.42 -3.04
C TYR A 137 -1.73 -1.05 -3.02
N VAL A 138 -1.36 -1.79 -1.97
CA VAL A 138 -1.77 -3.18 -1.81
C VAL A 138 -3.29 -3.32 -1.79
N GLU A 139 -3.96 -2.44 -1.06
CA GLU A 139 -5.41 -2.36 -0.99
C GLU A 139 -6.03 -2.09 -2.37
N SER A 140 -5.45 -1.16 -3.14
CA SER A 140 -5.91 -0.83 -4.48
C SER A 140 -5.88 -2.04 -5.42
N VAL A 141 -4.73 -2.71 -5.53
CA VAL A 141 -4.60 -3.86 -6.45
C VAL A 141 -5.42 -5.07 -6.01
N LEU A 142 -5.62 -5.28 -4.70
CA LEU A 142 -6.50 -6.32 -4.17
C LEU A 142 -8.00 -6.04 -4.40
N ASN A 143 -8.35 -4.78 -4.68
CA ASN A 143 -9.68 -4.39 -5.14
C ASN A 143 -9.80 -4.38 -6.68
N GLY A 144 -8.76 -4.83 -7.40
CA GLY A 144 -8.79 -4.91 -8.86
C GLY A 144 -8.85 -3.53 -9.54
N ILE A 145 -8.18 -2.53 -8.97
CA ILE A 145 -8.15 -1.16 -9.47
C ILE A 145 -6.85 -0.97 -10.25
N PRO A 146 -6.88 -0.51 -11.51
CA PRO A 146 -5.69 -0.06 -12.21
C PRO A 146 -4.93 0.95 -11.36
N THR A 147 -3.62 0.78 -11.21
CA THR A 147 -2.87 1.55 -10.22
C THR A 147 -1.53 2.03 -10.76
N ILE A 148 -1.23 3.32 -10.54
CA ILE A 148 0.07 3.93 -10.80
C ILE A 148 0.68 4.38 -9.47
N LEU A 149 1.97 4.15 -9.28
CA LEU A 149 2.69 4.54 -8.07
C LEU A 149 4.07 5.12 -8.37
N SER A 150 4.54 5.99 -7.49
CA SER A 150 5.87 6.61 -7.58
C SER A 150 6.97 5.60 -7.22
N ASP A 151 8.12 5.76 -7.85
CA ASP A 151 9.33 4.96 -7.62
C ASP A 151 10.02 5.39 -6.30
N ASN A 152 9.54 4.87 -5.17
CA ASN A 152 10.23 4.97 -3.89
C ASN A 152 10.46 3.57 -3.30
N ALA A 153 11.36 3.45 -2.32
CA ALA A 153 11.80 2.16 -1.79
C ALA A 153 10.65 1.28 -1.24
N GLY A 154 9.66 1.91 -0.59
CA GLY A 154 8.50 1.19 -0.06
C GLY A 154 7.56 0.73 -1.15
N HIS A 155 7.24 1.59 -2.11
CA HIS A 155 6.42 1.22 -3.26
C HIS A 155 7.06 0.12 -4.11
N LYS A 156 8.37 0.20 -4.40
CA LYS A 156 9.07 -0.89 -5.10
C LYS A 156 8.95 -2.23 -4.38
N SER A 157 9.15 -2.22 -3.06
CA SER A 157 9.04 -3.45 -2.27
C SER A 157 7.62 -4.04 -2.29
N ALA A 158 6.59 -3.19 -2.22
CA ALA A 158 5.21 -3.64 -2.33
C ALA A 158 4.87 -4.10 -3.76
N PHE A 159 5.34 -3.39 -4.77
CA PHE A 159 5.15 -3.71 -6.18
C PHE A 159 5.73 -5.10 -6.53
N GLU A 160 6.99 -5.36 -6.17
CA GLU A 160 7.62 -6.67 -6.29
C GLU A 160 6.84 -7.76 -5.52
N TYR A 161 6.39 -7.45 -4.31
CA TYR A 161 5.61 -8.38 -3.49
C TYR A 161 4.25 -8.71 -4.13
N MET A 162 3.62 -7.75 -4.80
CA MET A 162 2.33 -7.90 -5.49
C MET A 162 2.47 -8.29 -6.97
N ASN A 163 3.55 -9.02 -7.34
CA ASN A 163 3.83 -9.51 -8.70
C ASN A 163 3.84 -8.39 -9.75
N GLU A 164 4.34 -7.21 -9.38
CA GLU A 164 4.47 -6.05 -10.26
C GLU A 164 3.12 -5.60 -10.87
N GLN A 165 2.03 -5.79 -10.11
CA GLN A 165 0.71 -5.38 -10.55
C GLN A 165 0.56 -3.86 -10.58
N GLY A 166 0.16 -3.30 -11.71
CA GLY A 166 0.06 -1.86 -11.95
C GLY A 166 1.29 -1.29 -12.67
N ARG A 167 1.52 0.01 -12.52
CA ARG A 167 2.63 0.72 -13.17
C ARG A 167 3.40 1.58 -12.18
N ILE A 168 4.72 1.75 -12.42
CA ILE A 168 5.59 2.57 -11.57
C ILE A 168 6.26 3.67 -12.40
N TYR A 169 6.23 4.92 -11.93
CA TYR A 169 6.85 6.06 -12.61
C TYR A 169 8.01 6.63 -11.77
N PRO A 170 9.03 7.25 -12.39
CA PRO A 170 10.12 7.90 -11.68
C PRO A 170 9.60 9.08 -10.83
N LEU A 171 9.80 9.02 -9.50
CA LEU A 171 9.36 10.07 -8.58
C LEU A 171 9.88 11.45 -9.01
N GLY A 172 8.97 12.43 -9.10
CA GLY A 172 9.27 13.80 -9.50
C GLY A 172 9.28 14.04 -11.02
N ASP A 173 9.11 13.01 -11.83
CA ASP A 173 9.00 13.13 -13.28
C ASP A 173 7.52 13.33 -13.69
N LEU A 174 7.10 14.58 -13.73
CA LEU A 174 5.72 14.96 -14.09
C LEU A 174 5.35 14.51 -15.51
N ASP A 175 6.28 14.59 -16.45
CA ASP A 175 6.01 14.20 -17.85
C ASP A 175 5.78 12.68 -17.94
N ALA A 176 6.57 11.89 -17.21
CA ALA A 176 6.38 10.44 -17.13
C ALA A 176 5.06 10.09 -16.45
N LEU A 177 4.70 10.75 -15.35
CA LEU A 177 3.43 10.54 -14.66
C LEU A 177 2.25 10.88 -15.56
N THR A 178 2.25 12.06 -16.18
CA THR A 178 1.21 12.53 -17.08
C THR A 178 1.00 11.57 -18.25
N ARG A 179 2.09 11.20 -18.93
CA ARG A 179 2.04 10.23 -20.04
C ARG A 179 1.48 8.88 -19.58
N MET A 180 1.93 8.36 -18.44
CA MET A 180 1.47 7.07 -17.92
C MET A 180 -0.01 7.08 -17.56
N ILE A 181 -0.52 8.16 -16.97
CA ILE A 181 -1.96 8.34 -16.72
C ILE A 181 -2.74 8.31 -18.03
N SER A 182 -2.30 9.07 -19.04
CA SER A 182 -2.96 9.10 -20.36
C SER A 182 -2.99 7.69 -20.99
N GLU A 183 -1.86 7.00 -21.03
CA GLU A 183 -1.78 5.63 -21.57
C GLU A 183 -2.72 4.64 -20.87
N VAL A 184 -2.84 4.71 -19.53
CA VAL A 184 -3.74 3.83 -18.78
C VAL A 184 -5.20 4.18 -19.07
N LEU A 185 -5.54 5.47 -19.16
CA LEU A 185 -6.91 5.88 -19.46
C LEU A 185 -7.30 5.55 -20.90
N ASP A 186 -6.40 5.69 -21.86
CA ASP A 186 -6.62 5.30 -23.27
C ASP A 186 -6.83 3.78 -23.42
N GLY A 187 -6.19 2.97 -22.60
CA GLY A 187 -6.31 1.51 -22.57
C GLY A 187 -7.12 0.97 -21.38
N PHE A 188 -7.97 1.76 -20.77
CA PHE A 188 -8.55 1.49 -19.45
C PHE A 188 -9.24 0.13 -19.31
N ASP A 189 -10.03 -0.27 -20.29
CA ASP A 189 -10.77 -1.54 -20.22
C ASP A 189 -9.82 -2.75 -20.12
N GLN A 190 -8.69 -2.71 -20.85
CA GLN A 190 -7.67 -3.75 -20.78
C GLN A 190 -6.94 -3.73 -19.43
N GLU A 191 -6.53 -2.55 -18.96
CA GLU A 191 -5.86 -2.39 -17.65
C GLU A 191 -6.77 -2.86 -16.51
N LYS A 192 -8.06 -2.51 -16.59
CA LYS A 192 -9.08 -2.95 -15.61
C LYS A 192 -9.29 -4.46 -15.65
N PHE A 193 -9.38 -5.04 -16.83
CA PHE A 193 -9.52 -6.49 -16.99
C PHE A 193 -8.32 -7.22 -16.36
N GLU A 194 -7.09 -6.80 -16.66
CA GLU A 194 -5.87 -7.40 -16.10
C GLU A 194 -5.79 -7.24 -14.58
N ALA A 195 -6.13 -6.05 -14.07
CA ALA A 195 -6.18 -5.78 -12.64
C ALA A 195 -7.17 -6.74 -11.92
N VAL A 196 -8.37 -6.90 -12.44
CA VAL A 196 -9.39 -7.80 -11.87
C VAL A 196 -8.97 -9.26 -11.95
N GLN A 197 -8.40 -9.70 -13.08
CA GLN A 197 -7.94 -11.08 -13.26
C GLN A 197 -6.79 -11.45 -12.31
N SER A 198 -5.98 -10.49 -11.89
CA SER A 198 -4.88 -10.73 -10.95
C SER A 198 -5.34 -10.96 -9.49
N VAL A 199 -6.51 -10.43 -9.10
CA VAL A 199 -6.99 -10.39 -7.71
C VAL A 199 -6.97 -11.75 -7.01
N PRO A 200 -7.46 -12.86 -7.58
CA PRO A 200 -7.48 -14.15 -6.86
C PRO A 200 -6.08 -14.61 -6.45
N SER A 201 -5.11 -14.51 -7.36
CA SER A 201 -3.71 -14.91 -7.10
C SER A 201 -3.03 -13.99 -6.09
N LEU A 202 -3.31 -12.68 -6.16
CA LEU A 202 -2.80 -11.70 -5.21
C LEU A 202 -3.37 -11.90 -3.80
N LYS A 203 -4.67 -12.20 -3.68
CA LYS A 203 -5.31 -12.51 -2.38
C LYS A 203 -4.73 -13.77 -1.75
N GLU A 204 -4.50 -14.82 -2.55
CA GLU A 204 -3.83 -16.01 -2.06
C GLU A 204 -2.41 -15.69 -1.55
N ARG A 205 -1.63 -14.92 -2.33
CA ARG A 205 -0.26 -14.52 -1.97
C ARG A 205 -0.22 -13.64 -0.72
N TYR A 206 -1.15 -12.70 -0.59
CA TYR A 206 -1.25 -11.73 0.50
C TYR A 206 -2.24 -12.17 1.58
N SER A 207 -2.46 -13.48 1.74
CA SER A 207 -3.31 -13.99 2.82
C SER A 207 -2.61 -13.89 4.18
N LEU A 208 -3.42 -13.72 5.23
CA LEU A 208 -2.93 -13.68 6.61
C LEU A 208 -2.09 -14.92 6.95
N GLU A 209 -2.57 -16.09 6.53
CA GLU A 209 -1.91 -17.38 6.74
C GLU A 209 -0.52 -17.39 6.11
N ARG A 210 -0.35 -16.91 4.88
CA ARG A 210 0.94 -16.88 4.19
C ARG A 210 1.92 -15.87 4.79
N VAL A 211 1.44 -14.66 5.12
CA VAL A 211 2.27 -13.65 5.78
C VAL A 211 2.78 -14.17 7.13
N TYR A 212 1.92 -14.84 7.90
CA TYR A 212 2.33 -15.44 9.18
C TYR A 212 3.17 -16.69 9.01
N ALA A 213 2.90 -17.54 8.02
CA ALA A 213 3.71 -18.72 7.75
C ALA A 213 5.18 -18.34 7.50
N ASN A 214 5.42 -17.31 6.69
CA ASN A 214 6.78 -16.81 6.43
C ASN A 214 7.51 -16.34 7.69
N ILE A 215 6.80 -15.75 8.65
CA ILE A 215 7.39 -15.30 9.92
C ILE A 215 7.66 -16.49 10.84
N THR A 216 6.69 -17.41 10.97
CA THR A 216 6.84 -18.59 11.83
C THR A 216 7.92 -19.54 11.31
N GLU A 217 7.98 -19.79 10.02
CA GLU A 217 9.02 -20.63 9.40
C GLU A 217 10.44 -20.08 9.67
N LYS A 218 10.64 -18.78 9.54
CA LYS A 218 11.93 -18.14 9.84
C LYS A 218 12.30 -18.26 11.32
N ILE A 219 11.33 -18.13 12.22
CA ILE A 219 11.56 -18.31 13.66
C ILE A 219 11.87 -19.77 13.99
N GLU A 220 11.15 -20.73 13.39
CA GLU A 220 11.34 -22.16 13.60
C GLU A 220 12.70 -22.65 13.07
N ASP A 221 13.11 -22.18 11.90
CA ASP A 221 14.44 -22.48 11.33
C ASP A 221 15.57 -22.01 12.24
N ASP A 222 15.42 -20.85 12.84
CA ASP A 222 16.41 -20.33 13.79
C ASP A 222 16.42 -21.09 15.11
N GLU A 223 15.25 -21.52 15.59
CA GLU A 223 15.17 -22.39 16.77
C GLU A 223 15.84 -23.74 16.53
N LEU A 224 15.67 -24.36 15.37
CA LEU A 224 16.32 -25.60 14.97
C LEU A 224 17.84 -25.46 14.88
N ARG A 225 18.33 -24.33 14.35
CA ARG A 225 19.77 -24.03 14.31
C ARG A 225 20.35 -23.85 15.71
N ARG A 226 19.65 -23.18 16.62
CA ARG A 226 20.06 -22.97 18.01
C ARG A 226 20.04 -24.25 18.84
N LYS A 227 19.08 -25.16 18.61
CA LYS A 227 19.04 -26.49 19.27
C LYS A 227 20.27 -27.34 18.95
N LYS A 228 20.87 -27.15 17.77
CA LYS A 228 22.14 -27.81 17.42
C LYS A 228 23.36 -27.23 18.14
N VAL A 229 23.23 -26.03 18.72
CA VAL A 229 24.35 -25.30 19.35
C VAL A 229 24.31 -25.33 20.88
N ASN A 230 23.14 -25.43 21.54
CA ASN A 230 23.08 -25.43 23.02
C ASN A 230 21.85 -26.16 23.59
N GLN A 231 22.12 -27.26 24.30
CA GLN A 231 21.13 -28.02 25.05
C GLN A 231 20.73 -27.38 26.42
N LYS A 232 21.22 -26.16 26.72
CA LYS A 232 21.07 -25.49 28.02
C LYS A 232 19.99 -24.42 28.14
N ASP A 233 19.29 -24.05 27.03
CA ASP A 233 18.35 -22.92 27.04
C ASP A 233 16.86 -23.31 26.91
N THR A 234 16.44 -24.38 27.56
CA THR A 234 15.03 -24.83 27.56
C THR A 234 14.05 -23.80 28.15
N ASP A 235 14.49 -22.99 29.11
CA ASP A 235 13.61 -21.98 29.75
C ASP A 235 13.34 -20.75 28.84
N PHE A 236 14.30 -20.37 28.01
CA PHE A 236 14.16 -19.30 27.05
C PHE A 236 13.24 -19.68 25.87
N LEU A 237 13.30 -20.97 25.45
CA LEU A 237 12.40 -21.52 24.42
C LEU A 237 10.93 -21.53 24.86
N ASN A 238 10.68 -21.80 26.15
CA ASN A 238 9.33 -21.73 26.71
C ASN A 238 8.77 -20.30 26.75
N SER A 239 9.59 -19.30 27.02
CA SER A 239 9.20 -17.92 27.00
C SER A 239 8.89 -17.42 25.55
N ARG A 240 9.62 -17.92 24.54
CA ARG A 240 9.35 -17.61 23.11
C ARG A 240 8.08 -18.23 22.59
N LYS A 241 7.80 -19.50 22.93
CA LYS A 241 6.51 -20.14 22.62
C LYS A 241 5.34 -19.38 23.27
N ALA A 242 5.55 -18.87 24.49
CA ALA A 242 4.59 -18.00 25.17
C ALA A 242 4.43 -16.68 24.45
N LEU A 243 5.50 -16.05 23.95
CA LEU A 243 5.44 -14.82 23.18
C LEU A 243 4.69 -14.98 21.85
N ILE A 244 4.96 -16.06 21.10
CA ILE A 244 4.22 -16.40 19.88
C ILE A 244 2.74 -16.62 20.21
N LYS A 245 2.44 -17.29 21.33
CA LYS A 245 1.06 -17.51 21.80
C LYS A 245 0.38 -16.20 22.23
N ILE A 246 1.12 -15.27 22.83
CA ILE A 246 0.67 -13.94 23.23
C ILE A 246 0.41 -13.07 21.98
N VAL A 247 1.33 -13.07 21.01
CA VAL A 247 1.16 -12.35 19.74
C VAL A 247 -0.06 -12.87 18.98
N ARG A 248 -0.20 -14.19 18.83
CA ARG A 248 -1.39 -14.82 18.22
C ARG A 248 -2.68 -14.49 18.98
N SER A 249 -2.64 -14.44 20.32
CA SER A 249 -3.78 -14.11 21.18
C SER A 249 -4.14 -12.62 21.11
N ALA A 250 -3.14 -11.73 21.10
CA ALA A 250 -3.33 -10.28 20.97
C ALA A 250 -3.94 -9.92 19.61
N PHE A 251 -3.45 -10.53 18.53
CA PHE A 251 -4.02 -10.37 17.21
C PHE A 251 -5.47 -10.86 17.15
N LYS A 252 -5.76 -12.07 17.70
CA LYS A 252 -7.14 -12.56 17.78
C LYS A 252 -8.08 -11.64 18.58
N LYS A 253 -7.57 -10.97 19.62
CA LYS A 253 -8.33 -9.99 20.41
C LYS A 253 -8.59 -8.70 19.62
N ILE A 254 -7.59 -8.17 18.94
CA ILE A 254 -7.71 -6.99 18.08
C ILE A 254 -8.74 -7.23 16.97
N PHE A 255 -8.71 -8.42 16.35
CA PHE A 255 -9.68 -8.82 15.33
C PHE A 255 -11.10 -9.03 15.87
N ARG A 256 -11.25 -9.53 17.13
CA ARG A 256 -12.58 -9.66 17.75
C ARG A 256 -13.20 -8.32 18.14
N LEU A 257 -12.40 -7.34 18.54
CA LEU A 257 -12.89 -6.02 18.92
C LEU A 257 -13.38 -5.19 17.71
N LYS A 258 -12.82 -5.43 16.50
CA LYS A 258 -13.33 -4.82 15.26
C LYS A 258 -14.61 -5.45 14.70
N LYS A 259 -15.05 -6.61 15.23
CA LYS A 259 -16.35 -7.24 14.85
C LYS A 259 -17.51 -6.83 15.79
N LEU A 260 -17.26 -6.02 16.81
CA LEU A 260 -18.25 -5.61 17.83
C LEU A 260 -18.44 -4.10 17.88
N GLY A 261 -17.86 -3.33 16.97
CA GLY A 261 -18.13 -1.93 16.71
C GLY A 261 -18.54 -1.72 15.27
#